data_a65e0f498621e8479dc89ff8a89d9d96
#
_entry.id   a65e0f498621e8479dc89ff8a89d9d96
#
_cell.length_a   1.000
_cell.length_b   1.000
_cell.length_c   1.000
_cell.angle_alpha   90.00
_cell.angle_beta   90.00
_cell.angle_gamma   90.00
#
_symmetry.space_group_name_H-M   'P 1'
#
loop_
_entity.id
_entity.type
_entity.pdbx_description
1 polymer ?
#
loop_
_entity_poly.entity_id
_entity_poly.type
_entity_poly.pdbx_seq_one_letter_code
_entity_poly.pdbx_strand_id
1 'polypeptide(L)'
;MKIVTFSAGNDDLTQQAAQLLGDAFREHWPDAWSTLEEGLEEMHEMRASERICRVAVDEEGYLLGIIGAIPIYDGLVWELHPLAVQPSRQGEGIGRALVEDLEEQVRLKGGLTITLGSDDEDSMTSLSNVDLYENLWEKIRDIRNYKNHPFAFYQKLGYVITGVVPDANGRGKPDILMAKRI
;
A
#
# COMPACT_ATOMS: atom_id res chain seq x y z
N MET A 1 -9.86 -16.84 8.39
CA MET A 1 -9.16 -16.07 7.34
C MET A 1 -8.01 -16.89 6.79
N LYS A 2 -7.83 -16.89 5.48
CA LYS A 2 -6.66 -17.45 4.76
C LYS A 2 -6.14 -16.44 3.75
N ILE A 3 -4.84 -16.48 3.43
CA ILE A 3 -4.23 -15.66 2.38
C ILE A 3 -3.89 -16.57 1.20
N VAL A 4 -4.32 -16.18 0.01
CA VAL A 4 -4.14 -16.95 -1.22
C VAL A 4 -3.63 -16.08 -2.34
N THR A 5 -3.04 -16.69 -3.37
CA THR A 5 -2.66 -15.96 -4.59
C THR A 5 -3.91 -15.50 -5.32
N PHE A 6 -3.92 -14.22 -5.71
CA PHE A 6 -4.95 -13.70 -6.59
C PHE A 6 -4.71 -14.23 -8.02
N SER A 7 -5.61 -15.06 -8.50
CA SER A 7 -5.46 -15.73 -9.79
C SER A 7 -6.53 -15.34 -10.80
N ALA A 8 -6.21 -15.45 -12.07
CA ALA A 8 -7.20 -15.29 -13.15
C ALA A 8 -8.30 -16.37 -13.03
N GLY A 9 -9.54 -16.00 -13.38
CA GLY A 9 -10.67 -16.93 -13.46
C GLY A 9 -11.64 -16.88 -12.27
N ASN A 10 -11.44 -15.98 -11.31
CA ASN A 10 -12.44 -15.69 -10.27
C ASN A 10 -12.97 -14.27 -10.47
N ASP A 11 -13.98 -14.12 -11.32
CA ASP A 11 -14.54 -12.81 -11.68
C ASP A 11 -15.21 -12.12 -10.48
N ASP A 12 -15.84 -12.90 -9.60
CA ASP A 12 -16.46 -12.37 -8.37
C ASP A 12 -15.41 -11.76 -7.44
N LEU A 13 -14.32 -12.47 -7.18
CA LEU A 13 -13.23 -11.96 -6.35
C LEU A 13 -12.55 -10.73 -6.98
N THR A 14 -12.50 -10.66 -8.31
CA THR A 14 -11.98 -9.51 -9.04
C THR A 14 -12.85 -8.28 -8.84
N GLN A 15 -14.17 -8.43 -8.93
CA GLN A 15 -15.09 -7.33 -8.67
C GLN A 15 -15.03 -6.86 -7.21
N GLN A 16 -14.98 -7.81 -6.26
CA GLN A 16 -14.80 -7.48 -4.85
C GLN A 16 -13.50 -6.70 -4.60
N ALA A 17 -12.39 -7.10 -5.24
CA ALA A 17 -11.10 -6.42 -5.09
C ALA A 17 -11.10 -5.01 -5.69
N ALA A 18 -11.66 -4.85 -6.89
CA ALA A 18 -11.83 -3.54 -7.52
C ALA A 18 -12.70 -2.59 -6.69
N GLN A 19 -13.81 -3.07 -6.16
CA GLN A 19 -14.67 -2.29 -5.28
C GLN A 19 -13.96 -1.93 -3.97
N LEU A 20 -13.18 -2.86 -3.41
CA LEU A 20 -12.42 -2.63 -2.17
C LEU A 20 -11.39 -1.51 -2.33
N LEU A 21 -10.70 -1.41 -3.47
CA LEU A 21 -9.76 -0.32 -3.73
C LEU A 21 -10.47 1.04 -3.60
N GLY A 22 -11.55 1.26 -4.34
CA GLY A 22 -12.31 2.51 -4.23
C GLY A 22 -12.82 2.79 -2.82
N ASP A 23 -13.36 1.78 -2.12
CA ASP A 23 -13.91 1.96 -0.78
C ASP A 23 -12.84 2.25 0.29
N ALA A 24 -11.68 1.61 0.20
CA ALA A 24 -10.61 1.75 1.18
C ALA A 24 -9.86 3.09 1.07
N PHE A 25 -9.82 3.68 -0.12
CA PHE A 25 -9.08 4.92 -0.37
C PHE A 25 -9.97 6.17 -0.37
N ARG A 26 -11.28 6.02 -0.46
CA ARG A 26 -12.26 7.13 -0.64
C ARG A 26 -12.13 8.27 0.36
N GLU A 27 -11.81 7.98 1.62
CA GLU A 27 -11.81 9.00 2.68
C GLU A 27 -10.66 10.01 2.54
N HIS A 28 -9.46 9.54 2.21
CA HIS A 28 -8.24 10.35 2.21
C HIS A 28 -7.63 10.53 0.81
N TRP A 29 -8.00 9.67 -0.15
CA TRP A 29 -7.50 9.67 -1.53
C TRP A 29 -8.66 9.46 -2.52
N PRO A 30 -9.63 10.42 -2.57
CA PRO A 30 -10.88 10.23 -3.31
C PRO A 30 -10.70 10.07 -4.83
N ASP A 31 -9.56 10.52 -5.37
CA ASP A 31 -9.23 10.40 -6.79
C ASP A 31 -8.54 9.06 -7.12
N ALA A 32 -8.13 8.27 -6.13
CA ALA A 32 -7.52 6.95 -6.32
C ALA A 32 -8.63 5.90 -6.52
N TRP A 33 -8.65 5.25 -7.66
CA TRP A 33 -9.67 4.26 -8.05
C TRP A 33 -11.10 4.75 -7.79
N SER A 34 -11.37 5.97 -8.28
CA SER A 34 -12.64 6.67 -8.07
C SER A 34 -13.84 5.97 -8.71
N THR A 35 -13.59 5.10 -9.69
CA THR A 35 -14.58 4.29 -10.41
C THR A 35 -14.27 2.79 -10.29
N LEU A 36 -15.30 1.96 -10.44
CA LEU A 36 -15.13 0.51 -10.50
C LEU A 36 -14.25 0.09 -11.69
N GLU A 37 -14.31 0.82 -12.81
CA GLU A 37 -13.53 0.55 -14.02
C GLU A 37 -12.04 0.70 -13.73
N GLU A 38 -11.60 1.78 -13.10
CA GLU A 38 -10.22 1.99 -12.66
C GLU A 38 -9.74 0.89 -11.70
N GLY A 39 -10.60 0.48 -10.75
CA GLY A 39 -10.28 -0.63 -9.86
C GLY A 39 -10.13 -1.97 -10.61
N LEU A 40 -10.95 -2.22 -11.64
CA LEU A 40 -10.85 -3.42 -12.48
C LEU A 40 -9.58 -3.41 -13.35
N GLU A 41 -9.19 -2.25 -13.88
CA GLU A 41 -7.93 -2.07 -14.61
C GLU A 41 -6.73 -2.40 -13.72
N GLU A 42 -6.69 -1.85 -12.51
CA GLU A 42 -5.64 -2.17 -11.52
C GLU A 42 -5.59 -3.67 -11.25
N MET A 43 -6.73 -4.31 -10.98
CA MET A 43 -6.78 -5.75 -10.74
C MET A 43 -6.35 -6.58 -11.95
N HIS A 44 -6.58 -6.08 -13.16
CA HIS A 44 -6.08 -6.71 -14.37
C HIS A 44 -4.55 -6.63 -14.46
N GLU A 45 -3.99 -5.45 -14.20
CA GLU A 45 -2.55 -5.24 -14.19
C GLU A 45 -1.85 -6.07 -13.10
N MET A 46 -2.44 -6.20 -11.92
CA MET A 46 -1.90 -6.99 -10.82
C MET A 46 -1.84 -8.50 -11.09
N ARG A 47 -2.46 -8.97 -12.17
CA ARG A 47 -2.36 -10.38 -12.63
C ARG A 47 -1.11 -10.66 -13.49
N ALA A 48 -0.33 -9.66 -13.85
CA ALA A 48 0.89 -9.85 -14.61
C ALA A 48 1.82 -10.83 -13.88
N SER A 49 2.42 -11.76 -14.61
CA SER A 49 3.16 -12.91 -14.06
C SER A 49 4.39 -12.51 -13.23
N GLU A 50 4.94 -11.34 -13.50
CA GLU A 50 6.07 -10.75 -12.77
C GLU A 50 5.67 -10.13 -11.43
N ARG A 51 4.40 -9.73 -11.28
CA ARG A 51 3.89 -9.12 -10.04
C ARG A 51 3.53 -10.18 -8.99
N ILE A 52 3.43 -9.77 -7.75
CA ILE A 52 2.83 -10.54 -6.68
C ILE A 52 1.49 -9.89 -6.35
N CYS A 53 0.42 -10.68 -6.30
CA CYS A 53 -0.86 -10.23 -5.81
C CYS A 53 -1.45 -11.30 -4.88
N ARG A 54 -1.76 -10.90 -3.64
CA ARG A 54 -2.26 -11.77 -2.59
C ARG A 54 -3.56 -11.21 -2.02
N VAL A 55 -4.49 -12.09 -1.69
CA VAL A 55 -5.79 -11.70 -1.11
C VAL A 55 -6.04 -12.46 0.17
N ALA A 56 -6.55 -11.76 1.17
CA ALA A 56 -7.10 -12.35 2.38
C ALA A 56 -8.59 -12.57 2.19
N VAL A 57 -9.06 -13.79 2.44
CA VAL A 57 -10.47 -14.15 2.36
C VAL A 57 -10.94 -14.83 3.66
N ASP A 58 -12.21 -14.70 3.98
CA ASP A 58 -12.84 -15.43 5.10
C ASP A 58 -13.12 -16.90 4.78
N GLU A 59 -13.88 -17.58 5.64
CA GLU A 59 -14.21 -19.00 5.49
C GLU A 59 -15.22 -19.25 4.36
N GLU A 60 -16.06 -18.26 4.05
CA GLU A 60 -17.05 -18.27 3.00
C GLU A 60 -16.46 -17.85 1.64
N GLY A 61 -15.24 -17.30 1.61
CA GLY A 61 -14.53 -16.84 0.43
C GLY A 61 -14.71 -15.35 0.10
N TYR A 62 -15.32 -14.57 0.99
CA TYR A 62 -15.42 -13.13 0.83
C TYR A 62 -14.08 -12.43 1.06
N LEU A 63 -13.81 -11.40 0.24
CA LEU A 63 -12.58 -10.63 0.29
C LEU A 63 -12.53 -9.76 1.56
N LEU A 64 -11.43 -9.89 2.31
CA LEU A 64 -11.13 -9.09 3.49
C LEU A 64 -10.07 -8.02 3.23
N GLY A 65 -9.18 -8.28 2.29
CA GLY A 65 -8.11 -7.36 1.91
C GLY A 65 -7.25 -7.90 0.77
N ILE A 66 -6.48 -7.01 0.19
CA ILE A 66 -5.58 -7.27 -0.93
C ILE A 66 -4.24 -6.59 -0.69
N ILE A 67 -3.17 -7.22 -1.17
CA ILE A 67 -1.85 -6.65 -1.24
C ILE A 67 -1.18 -7.08 -2.54
N GLY A 68 -0.42 -6.15 -3.12
CA GLY A 68 0.37 -6.42 -4.30
C GLY A 68 1.80 -5.92 -4.18
N ALA A 69 2.66 -6.40 -5.09
CA ALA A 69 3.99 -5.85 -5.28
C ALA A 69 4.47 -5.96 -6.72
N ILE A 70 5.22 -4.94 -7.13
CA ILE A 70 5.77 -4.76 -8.47
C ILE A 70 7.30 -4.89 -8.36
N PRO A 71 7.95 -5.75 -9.16
CA PRO A 71 9.41 -5.85 -9.13
C PRO A 71 10.05 -4.63 -9.78
N ILE A 72 11.04 -4.06 -9.10
CA ILE A 72 11.93 -3.01 -9.63
C ILE A 72 13.39 -3.44 -9.41
N TYR A 73 14.35 -2.78 -10.07
CA TYR A 73 15.76 -3.13 -9.99
C TYR A 73 16.03 -4.63 -10.23
N ASP A 74 15.52 -5.16 -11.33
CA ASP A 74 15.66 -6.57 -11.71
C ASP A 74 15.16 -7.57 -10.63
N GLY A 75 14.14 -7.15 -9.85
CA GLY A 75 13.53 -7.98 -8.80
C GLY A 75 14.30 -8.00 -7.47
N LEU A 76 15.37 -7.21 -7.33
CA LEU A 76 16.07 -7.04 -6.04
C LEU A 76 15.29 -6.15 -5.07
N VAL A 77 14.51 -5.22 -5.59
CA VAL A 77 13.60 -4.36 -4.83
C VAL A 77 12.18 -4.57 -5.35
N TRP A 78 11.22 -4.57 -4.44
CA TRP A 78 9.81 -4.70 -4.76
C TRP A 78 9.05 -3.51 -4.21
N GLU A 79 8.23 -2.88 -5.04
CA GLU A 79 7.33 -1.82 -4.62
C GLU A 79 6.01 -2.43 -4.16
N LEU A 80 5.66 -2.27 -2.88
CA LEU A 80 4.37 -2.64 -2.33
C LEU A 80 3.30 -1.71 -2.90
N HIS A 81 2.39 -2.26 -3.70
CA HIS A 81 1.29 -1.54 -4.34
C HIS A 81 0.24 -2.52 -4.89
N PRO A 82 -1.04 -2.33 -4.56
CA PRO A 82 -1.59 -1.58 -3.43
C PRO A 82 -1.66 -2.42 -2.15
N LEU A 83 -2.04 -1.80 -1.02
CA LEU A 83 -2.54 -2.50 0.18
C LEU A 83 -3.90 -1.91 0.54
N ALA A 84 -4.93 -2.73 0.51
CA ALA A 84 -6.28 -2.35 0.94
C ALA A 84 -6.87 -3.41 1.87
N VAL A 85 -7.58 -2.96 2.91
CA VAL A 85 -8.34 -3.81 3.84
C VAL A 85 -9.74 -3.24 3.95
N GLN A 86 -10.75 -4.13 3.96
CA GLN A 86 -12.16 -3.75 4.15
C GLN A 86 -12.27 -2.72 5.30
N PRO A 87 -12.84 -1.53 5.08
CA PRO A 87 -12.90 -0.48 6.10
C PRO A 87 -13.52 -0.95 7.42
N SER A 88 -14.56 -1.78 7.35
CA SER A 88 -15.23 -2.37 8.51
C SER A 88 -14.41 -3.42 9.28
N ARG A 89 -13.29 -3.90 8.71
CA ARG A 89 -12.44 -4.95 9.26
C ARG A 89 -11.03 -4.47 9.56
N GLN A 90 -10.78 -3.16 9.41
CA GLN A 90 -9.52 -2.56 9.80
C GLN A 90 -9.27 -2.69 11.31
N GLY A 91 -7.99 -2.76 11.72
CA GLY A 91 -7.64 -2.96 13.12
C GLY A 91 -7.66 -4.43 13.60
N GLU A 92 -8.18 -5.38 12.79
CA GLU A 92 -8.22 -6.82 13.12
C GLU A 92 -6.93 -7.59 12.78
N GLY A 93 -5.88 -6.90 12.32
CA GLY A 93 -4.59 -7.53 11.97
C GLY A 93 -4.48 -8.05 10.54
N ILE A 94 -5.51 -7.88 9.70
CA ILE A 94 -5.53 -8.35 8.31
C ILE A 94 -4.40 -7.72 7.50
N GLY A 95 -4.25 -6.38 7.58
CA GLY A 95 -3.17 -5.68 6.86
C GLY A 95 -1.78 -6.15 7.29
N ARG A 96 -1.55 -6.41 8.59
CA ARG A 96 -0.30 -6.99 9.07
C ARG A 96 -0.03 -8.36 8.45
N ALA A 97 -1.02 -9.25 8.47
CA ALA A 97 -0.87 -10.59 7.92
C ALA A 97 -0.59 -10.57 6.41
N LEU A 98 -1.23 -9.66 5.67
CA LEU A 98 -0.97 -9.46 4.24
C LEU A 98 0.45 -8.98 3.97
N VAL A 99 0.97 -8.01 4.75
CA VAL A 99 2.36 -7.53 4.59
C VAL A 99 3.36 -8.63 4.94
N GLU A 100 3.15 -9.38 6.03
CA GLU A 100 4.02 -10.49 6.42
C GLU A 100 4.04 -11.61 5.35
N ASP A 101 2.89 -11.94 4.77
CA ASP A 101 2.80 -12.88 3.63
C ASP A 101 3.53 -12.35 2.40
N LEU A 102 3.35 -11.07 2.05
CA LEU A 102 4.06 -10.44 0.93
C LEU A 102 5.58 -10.48 1.12
N GLU A 103 6.07 -10.15 2.31
CA GLU A 103 7.49 -10.20 2.64
C GLU A 103 8.09 -11.60 2.39
N GLU A 104 7.34 -12.65 2.75
CA GLU A 104 7.75 -14.03 2.47
C GLU A 104 7.75 -14.34 0.97
N GLN A 105 6.72 -13.92 0.22
CA GLN A 105 6.66 -14.13 -1.23
C GLN A 105 7.83 -13.42 -1.95
N VAL A 106 8.15 -12.19 -1.56
CA VAL A 106 9.28 -11.44 -2.12
C VAL A 106 10.61 -12.13 -1.78
N ARG A 107 10.78 -12.61 -0.55
CA ARG A 107 11.97 -13.36 -0.12
C ARG A 107 12.15 -14.64 -0.95
N LEU A 108 11.07 -15.38 -1.19
CA LEU A 108 11.08 -16.59 -2.02
C LEU A 108 11.47 -16.31 -3.49
N LYS A 109 11.21 -15.11 -3.98
CA LYS A 109 11.63 -14.65 -5.32
C LYS A 109 13.06 -14.06 -5.35
N GLY A 110 13.78 -14.02 -4.22
CA GLY A 110 15.13 -13.48 -4.11
C GLY A 110 15.21 -11.97 -3.96
N GLY A 111 14.07 -11.29 -3.67
CA GLY A 111 14.05 -9.88 -3.35
C GLY A 111 14.78 -9.59 -2.03
N LEU A 112 15.37 -8.43 -1.93
CA LEU A 112 16.17 -8.00 -0.77
C LEU A 112 15.50 -6.88 0.03
N THR A 113 14.65 -6.11 -0.65
CA THR A 113 14.02 -4.91 -0.08
C THR A 113 12.60 -4.77 -0.60
N ILE A 114 11.69 -4.38 0.29
CA ILE A 114 10.38 -3.87 -0.10
C ILE A 114 10.38 -2.36 0.16
N THR A 115 9.93 -1.59 -0.83
CA THR A 115 9.71 -0.15 -0.75
C THR A 115 8.23 0.17 -0.93
N LEU A 116 7.82 1.35 -0.51
CA LEU A 116 6.48 1.89 -0.78
C LEU A 116 6.50 3.41 -0.73
N GLY A 117 5.56 4.05 -1.42
CA GLY A 117 5.12 5.41 -1.20
C GLY A 117 3.86 5.43 -0.33
N SER A 118 3.71 6.46 0.46
CA SER A 118 2.52 6.68 1.28
C SER A 118 2.16 8.16 1.23
N ASP A 119 1.19 8.48 0.37
CA ASP A 119 0.79 9.84 0.04
C ASP A 119 0.11 10.56 1.21
N ASP A 120 0.51 11.79 1.47
CA ASP A 120 -0.15 12.68 2.43
C ASP A 120 -0.93 13.80 1.72
N GLU A 121 -2.10 13.45 1.17
CA GLU A 121 -2.95 14.38 0.45
C GLU A 121 -3.93 15.15 1.34
N ASP A 122 -4.23 14.66 2.54
CA ASP A 122 -5.21 15.22 3.47
C ASP A 122 -4.57 15.87 4.72
N SER A 123 -3.32 16.33 4.60
CA SER A 123 -2.61 16.98 5.71
C SER A 123 -2.62 16.13 6.99
N MET A 124 -2.27 14.86 6.83
CA MET A 124 -2.31 13.88 7.91
C MET A 124 -1.04 13.88 8.76
N THR A 125 0.04 14.52 8.25
CA THR A 125 1.32 14.58 8.95
C THR A 125 1.88 16.00 9.05
N SER A 126 2.94 16.16 9.84
CA SER A 126 3.68 17.43 9.94
C SER A 126 4.54 17.75 8.71
N LEU A 127 4.58 16.86 7.71
CA LEU A 127 5.29 17.11 6.45
C LEU A 127 4.42 17.82 5.42
N SER A 128 3.11 17.85 5.62
CA SER A 128 2.19 18.55 4.72
C SER A 128 2.20 20.06 4.94
N ASN A 129 2.03 20.81 3.84
CA ASN A 129 1.92 22.27 3.82
C ASN A 129 3.14 23.02 4.39
N VAL A 130 4.34 22.40 4.34
CA VAL A 130 5.60 22.99 4.72
C VAL A 130 6.60 22.91 3.57
N ASP A 131 7.57 23.84 3.53
CA ASP A 131 8.66 23.78 2.55
C ASP A 131 9.60 22.63 2.87
N LEU A 132 9.50 21.52 2.13
CA LEU A 132 10.32 20.32 2.31
C LEU A 132 11.70 20.43 1.64
N TYR A 133 11.98 21.48 0.87
CA TYR A 133 13.31 21.71 0.30
C TYR A 133 14.27 22.35 1.32
N GLU A 134 13.74 22.84 2.45
CA GLU A 134 14.53 23.35 3.58
C GLU A 134 14.49 22.38 4.76
N ASN A 135 15.66 22.02 5.29
CA ASN A 135 15.82 21.19 6.50
C ASN A 135 15.01 19.86 6.45
N LEU A 136 15.00 19.20 5.29
CA LEU A 136 14.20 18.01 5.02
C LEU A 136 14.42 16.90 6.07
N TRP A 137 15.68 16.56 6.37
CA TRP A 137 16.01 15.46 7.27
C TRP A 137 15.58 15.69 8.71
N GLU A 138 15.60 16.95 9.16
CA GLU A 138 15.10 17.34 10.48
C GLU A 138 13.59 17.19 10.54
N LYS A 139 12.87 17.59 9.49
CA LYS A 139 11.41 17.42 9.39
C LYS A 139 11.01 15.96 9.35
N ILE A 140 11.75 15.12 8.60
CA ILE A 140 11.53 13.65 8.58
C ILE A 140 11.78 13.05 9.97
N ARG A 141 12.90 13.41 10.64
CA ARG A 141 13.23 12.91 11.98
C ARG A 141 12.14 13.23 13.00
N ASP A 142 11.58 14.44 12.90
CA ASP A 142 10.62 14.96 13.87
C ASP A 142 9.16 14.84 13.39
N ILE A 143 8.89 13.95 12.43
CA ILE A 143 7.57 13.72 11.84
C ILE A 143 6.52 13.40 12.91
N ARG A 144 5.34 14.02 12.78
CA ARG A 144 4.18 13.78 13.64
C ARG A 144 3.01 13.27 12.79
N ASN A 145 2.29 12.30 13.32
CA ASN A 145 1.07 11.77 12.73
C ASN A 145 -0.15 12.41 13.39
N TYR A 146 -0.96 13.13 12.63
CA TYR A 146 -2.11 13.87 13.14
C TYR A 146 -3.44 13.13 12.93
N LYS A 147 -3.55 12.35 11.83
CA LYS A 147 -4.80 11.73 11.40
C LYS A 147 -4.63 10.24 11.06
N ASN A 148 -3.82 9.51 11.82
CA ASN A 148 -3.57 8.08 11.59
C ASN A 148 -2.99 7.75 10.19
N HIS A 149 -2.13 8.61 9.65
CA HIS A 149 -1.46 8.37 8.38
C HIS A 149 -0.78 6.99 8.36
N PRO A 150 -0.88 6.22 7.26
CA PRO A 150 -0.40 4.83 7.16
C PRO A 150 1.08 4.62 7.45
N PHE A 151 1.96 5.64 7.34
CA PHE A 151 3.38 5.46 7.64
C PHE A 151 3.62 4.84 9.03
N ALA A 152 2.79 5.18 10.02
CA ALA A 152 2.92 4.66 11.37
C ALA A 152 2.56 3.16 11.47
N PHE A 153 1.67 2.67 10.59
CA PHE A 153 1.39 1.24 10.46
C PHE A 153 2.63 0.51 9.93
N TYR A 154 3.24 1.01 8.87
CA TYR A 154 4.44 0.41 8.30
C TYR A 154 5.64 0.48 9.24
N GLN A 155 5.81 1.56 10.02
CA GLN A 155 6.84 1.63 11.06
C GLN A 155 6.71 0.51 12.10
N LYS A 156 5.48 0.18 12.53
CA LYS A 156 5.23 -0.94 13.45
C LYS A 156 5.57 -2.31 12.85
N LEU A 157 5.67 -2.40 11.52
CA LEU A 157 6.11 -3.60 10.78
C LEU A 157 7.61 -3.59 10.48
N GLY A 158 8.34 -2.57 10.91
CA GLY A 158 9.80 -2.46 10.75
C GLY A 158 10.25 -1.74 9.49
N TYR A 159 9.33 -1.10 8.76
CA TYR A 159 9.71 -0.19 7.68
C TYR A 159 10.27 1.13 8.25
N VAL A 160 11.24 1.68 7.59
CA VAL A 160 11.82 2.98 7.93
C VAL A 160 11.55 4.00 6.83
N ILE A 161 11.43 5.27 7.19
CA ILE A 161 11.34 6.35 6.20
C ILE A 161 12.70 6.48 5.53
N THR A 162 12.75 6.38 4.21
CA THR A 162 13.97 6.49 3.39
C THR A 162 14.05 7.81 2.64
N GLY A 163 12.95 8.55 2.58
CA GLY A 163 12.88 9.85 1.92
C GLY A 163 11.46 10.38 1.86
N VAL A 164 11.32 11.49 1.16
CA VAL A 164 10.04 12.14 0.84
C VAL A 164 10.15 12.73 -0.55
N VAL A 165 9.10 12.60 -1.36
CA VAL A 165 8.94 13.37 -2.59
C VAL A 165 8.09 14.60 -2.26
N PRO A 166 8.66 15.82 -2.21
CA PRO A 166 7.89 17.03 -1.97
C PRO A 166 6.87 17.26 -3.11
N ASP A 167 5.70 17.74 -2.76
CA ASP A 167 4.69 18.16 -3.73
C ASP A 167 4.25 17.05 -4.73
N ALA A 168 4.44 15.78 -4.40
CA ALA A 168 4.15 14.65 -5.28
C ALA A 168 2.70 14.65 -5.79
N ASN A 169 1.75 15.00 -4.93
CA ASN A 169 0.32 15.02 -5.20
C ASN A 169 -0.25 16.45 -5.27
N GLY A 170 0.61 17.43 -5.59
CA GLY A 170 0.31 18.84 -5.57
C GLY A 170 1.02 19.59 -4.45
N ARG A 171 1.01 20.90 -4.51
CA ARG A 171 1.75 21.76 -3.59
C ARG A 171 1.39 21.47 -2.12
N GLY A 172 2.41 21.12 -1.32
CA GLY A 172 2.25 20.80 0.09
C GLY A 172 1.68 19.40 0.37
N LYS A 173 1.57 18.55 -0.65
CA LYS A 173 1.10 17.15 -0.55
C LYS A 173 2.23 16.19 -0.88
N PRO A 174 3.06 15.82 0.10
CA PRO A 174 4.23 14.96 -0.14
C PRO A 174 3.83 13.48 -0.25
N ASP A 175 4.70 12.69 -0.89
CA ASP A 175 4.72 11.24 -0.76
C ASP A 175 5.86 10.82 0.19
N ILE A 176 5.55 10.01 1.20
CA ILE A 176 6.49 9.51 2.20
C ILE A 176 7.02 8.16 1.76
N LEU A 177 8.29 8.14 1.36
CA LEU A 177 8.95 6.92 0.90
C LEU A 177 9.43 6.08 2.09
N MET A 178 9.09 4.81 2.09
CA MET A 178 9.49 3.87 3.13
C MET A 178 10.09 2.61 2.54
N ALA A 179 10.97 1.96 3.30
CA ALA A 179 11.54 0.68 2.88
C ALA A 179 11.85 -0.23 4.07
N LYS A 180 11.92 -1.53 3.80
CA LYS A 180 12.34 -2.57 4.73
C LYS A 180 13.21 -3.59 4.01
N ARG A 181 14.34 -3.94 4.63
CA ARG A 181 15.12 -5.12 4.24
C ARG A 181 14.39 -6.38 4.69
N ILE A 182 14.32 -7.41 3.82
CA ILE A 182 13.63 -8.66 4.07
C ILE A 182 14.54 -9.88 3.94
#